data_f50f3c1e34b19a1d9af5a1f4a32ec0d9
#
_entry.id   f50f3c1e34b19a1d9af5a1f4a32ec0d9
#
_cell.length_a   1.000
_cell.length_b   1.000
_cell.length_c   1.000
_cell.angle_alpha   90.00
_cell.angle_beta   90.00
_cell.angle_gamma   90.00
#
_symmetry.space_group_name_H-M   'P 1'
#
loop_
_entity.id
_entity.type
_entity.pdbx_description
1 polymer ?
#
loop_
_entity_poly.entity_id
_entity_poly.type
_entity_poly.pdbx_seq_one_letter_code
_entity_poly.pdbx_strand_id
1 'polypeptide(L)'
;MFALVDVNSFYTSCETVFRPDLQGKPVVVVSNNDGCIISRSAEAKSLGIKMGEPFFKIKNNTYSSRIHVFSSNYALYADLSERVMQTLNETSPSIEIYSIDEAFVNLSGMMNCMPLSSFGYEMKNQVLKNTGLIVGVGIAQTKTLAKLANHAAKKWRGTGGVVDLSNIDRQRRLMALTSVEDVWGIGRRISKKLNSMGINTALDLAESSLWVIRKHFNVVLERTVRELRGEQCLELEEFSPTKQQIICSRSFGHRITQYSDMHQAICAYAERASEKLRSERQFCRFVSVFLRTSPHADNEIYYGNQASVKLLIPSNDTRDIINAATNALRRVWVDGHRYMKAGVILTDFFSNGVAQLNLFDDNTQRRNSAALMETIDKLNKSGKGKIWFAGQGVEKTWAMKREMLSPSYTTRYSDLPVAK
;
A
#
# COMPACT_ATOMS: atom_id res chain seq x y z
N MET A 1 18.54 -14.91 -10.06
CA MET A 1 18.62 -15.04 -8.58
C MET A 1 18.14 -13.74 -7.96
N PHE A 2 17.26 -13.82 -6.96
CA PHE A 2 16.66 -12.65 -6.29
C PHE A 2 16.88 -12.70 -4.79
N ALA A 3 17.02 -11.52 -4.17
CA ALA A 3 16.76 -11.36 -2.75
C ALA A 3 15.47 -10.56 -2.56
N LEU A 4 14.63 -10.96 -1.62
CA LEU A 4 13.58 -10.11 -1.07
C LEU A 4 14.08 -9.52 0.23
N VAL A 5 14.11 -8.21 0.31
CA VAL A 5 14.40 -7.45 1.54
C VAL A 5 13.10 -6.82 2.02
N ASP A 6 12.72 -7.08 3.27
CA ASP A 6 11.43 -6.66 3.83
C ASP A 6 11.61 -6.19 5.27
N VAL A 7 11.15 -4.98 5.58
CA VAL A 7 11.29 -4.38 6.90
C VAL A 7 10.34 -5.03 7.91
N ASN A 8 10.91 -5.49 9.02
CA ASN A 8 10.14 -6.16 10.07
C ASN A 8 9.15 -5.23 10.73
N SER A 9 7.83 -5.56 10.67
CA SER A 9 6.76 -4.78 11.32
C SER A 9 6.85 -3.28 11.02
N PHE A 10 7.02 -2.91 9.76
CA PHE A 10 7.48 -1.63 9.25
C PHE A 10 6.92 -0.41 9.99
N TYR A 11 5.60 -0.21 10.04
CA TYR A 11 5.03 1.01 10.65
C TYR A 11 5.35 1.14 12.13
N THR A 12 5.27 0.04 12.91
CA THR A 12 5.67 0.08 14.32
C THR A 12 7.16 0.32 14.48
N SER A 13 8.00 -0.21 13.61
CA SER A 13 9.44 0.02 13.61
C SER A 13 9.77 1.48 13.30
N CYS A 14 9.07 2.11 12.34
CA CYS A 14 9.21 3.55 12.06
C CYS A 14 8.90 4.43 13.29
N GLU A 15 7.88 4.06 14.06
CA GLU A 15 7.54 4.80 15.29
C GLU A 15 8.61 4.61 16.39
N THR A 16 9.13 3.40 16.54
CA THR A 16 10.08 3.07 17.62
C THR A 16 11.50 3.55 17.36
N VAL A 17 11.91 3.81 16.11
CA VAL A 17 13.22 4.42 15.80
C VAL A 17 13.41 5.74 16.52
N PHE A 18 12.39 6.57 16.62
CA PHE A 18 12.42 7.87 17.31
C PHE A 18 11.98 7.80 18.78
N ARG A 19 11.63 6.60 19.26
CA ARG A 19 11.17 6.33 20.63
C ARG A 19 11.88 5.10 21.19
N PRO A 20 13.18 5.23 21.50
CA PRO A 20 13.97 4.11 22.06
C PRO A 20 13.40 3.59 23.39
N ASP A 21 12.67 4.42 24.14
CA ASP A 21 11.93 4.03 25.33
C ASP A 21 10.83 3.00 25.08
N LEU A 22 10.40 2.80 23.81
CA LEU A 22 9.41 1.82 23.39
C LEU A 22 10.02 0.51 22.87
N GLN A 23 11.32 0.38 22.82
CA GLN A 23 11.97 -0.89 22.46
C GLN A 23 11.58 -2.00 23.46
N GLY A 24 11.20 -3.16 22.93
CA GLY A 24 10.74 -4.29 23.74
C GLY A 24 9.34 -4.12 24.35
N LYS A 25 8.61 -3.05 24.03
CA LYS A 25 7.23 -2.83 24.47
C LYS A 25 6.21 -3.15 23.39
N PRO A 26 4.98 -3.52 23.76
CA PRO A 26 3.89 -3.72 22.80
C PRO A 26 3.51 -2.41 22.13
N VAL A 27 3.77 -2.30 20.83
CA VAL A 27 3.43 -1.14 19.99
C VAL A 27 2.52 -1.59 18.86
N VAL A 28 1.50 -0.81 18.58
CA VAL A 28 0.60 -1.02 17.43
C VAL A 28 0.38 0.29 16.68
N VAL A 29 0.19 0.18 15.37
CA VAL A 29 -0.25 1.29 14.52
C VAL A 29 -1.65 0.97 14.01
N VAL A 30 -2.54 1.95 14.09
CA VAL A 30 -3.92 1.83 13.64
C VAL A 30 -4.14 2.49 12.27
N SER A 31 -5.14 2.00 11.55
CA SER A 31 -5.53 2.50 10.24
C SER A 31 -6.22 3.87 10.34
N ASN A 32 -6.62 4.39 9.19
CA ASN A 32 -7.43 5.61 9.09
C ASN A 32 -8.61 5.59 10.07
N ASN A 33 -8.89 6.74 10.70
CA ASN A 33 -9.91 6.93 11.74
C ASN A 33 -9.64 6.09 13.01
N ASP A 34 -8.38 5.77 13.27
CA ASP A 34 -7.96 4.94 14.41
C ASP A 34 -8.77 3.63 14.51
N GLY A 35 -9.09 3.06 13.34
CA GLY A 35 -10.09 1.99 13.22
C GLY A 35 -9.56 0.60 13.57
N CYS A 36 -8.62 0.07 12.80
CA CYS A 36 -8.13 -1.30 12.93
C CYS A 36 -6.61 -1.35 13.01
N ILE A 37 -6.06 -2.37 13.64
CA ILE A 37 -4.63 -2.62 13.72
C ILE A 37 -4.06 -2.95 12.33
N ILE A 38 -3.07 -2.19 11.87
CA ILE A 38 -2.39 -2.41 10.59
C ILE A 38 -0.90 -2.72 10.73
N SER A 39 -0.31 -2.53 11.91
CA SER A 39 1.03 -2.99 12.23
C SER A 39 1.15 -3.30 13.71
N ARG A 40 2.01 -4.25 14.07
CA ARG A 40 2.20 -4.74 15.44
C ARG A 40 3.65 -5.09 15.66
N SER A 41 4.23 -4.65 16.80
CA SER A 41 5.54 -5.12 17.24
C SER A 41 5.52 -6.63 17.60
N ALA A 42 6.67 -7.23 17.78
CA ALA A 42 6.78 -8.63 18.19
C ALA A 42 6.08 -8.88 19.56
N GLU A 43 6.23 -7.94 20.48
CA GLU A 43 5.62 -7.97 21.81
C GLU A 43 4.08 -7.87 21.71
N ALA A 44 3.57 -7.01 20.82
CA ALA A 44 2.14 -6.92 20.58
C ALA A 44 1.56 -8.21 19.94
N LYS A 45 2.34 -8.87 19.08
CA LYS A 45 1.98 -10.19 18.52
C LYS A 45 1.94 -11.26 19.60
N SER A 46 2.89 -11.26 20.55
CA SER A 46 2.92 -12.23 21.68
C SER A 46 1.74 -12.07 22.64
N LEU A 47 1.16 -10.87 22.75
CA LEU A 47 -0.09 -10.63 23.49
C LEU A 47 -1.35 -11.13 22.76
N GLY A 48 -1.21 -11.74 21.57
CA GLY A 48 -2.33 -12.28 20.79
C GLY A 48 -3.11 -11.26 19.98
N ILE A 49 -2.65 -10.00 19.89
CA ILE A 49 -3.29 -8.96 19.07
C ILE A 49 -3.26 -9.38 17.60
N LYS A 50 -4.41 -9.36 16.92
CA LYS A 50 -4.52 -9.80 15.51
C LYS A 50 -4.44 -8.64 14.53
N MET A 51 -3.90 -8.92 13.32
CA MET A 51 -3.94 -7.97 12.21
C MET A 51 -5.39 -7.74 11.77
N GLY A 52 -5.75 -6.47 11.51
CA GLY A 52 -7.12 -6.10 11.14
C GLY A 52 -8.11 -6.07 12.30
N GLU A 53 -7.67 -6.35 13.53
CA GLU A 53 -8.54 -6.28 14.71
C GLU A 53 -8.98 -4.85 14.96
N PRO A 54 -10.29 -4.59 15.20
CA PRO A 54 -10.79 -3.27 15.52
C PRO A 54 -10.19 -2.75 16.83
N PHE A 55 -9.64 -1.54 16.81
CA PHE A 55 -8.95 -0.97 17.97
C PHE A 55 -9.88 -0.80 19.19
N PHE A 56 -11.16 -0.47 18.98
CA PHE A 56 -12.11 -0.33 20.09
C PHE A 56 -12.26 -1.62 20.92
N LYS A 57 -12.07 -2.81 20.31
CA LYS A 57 -12.10 -4.09 21.05
C LYS A 57 -10.90 -4.25 21.98
N ILE A 58 -9.73 -3.74 21.56
CA ILE A 58 -8.49 -3.82 22.34
C ILE A 58 -8.50 -2.79 23.47
N LYS A 59 -9.04 -1.60 23.22
CA LYS A 59 -9.12 -0.51 24.20
C LYS A 59 -9.83 -0.92 25.51
N ASN A 60 -10.72 -1.89 25.43
CA ASN A 60 -11.50 -2.39 26.56
C ASN A 60 -10.89 -3.64 27.23
N ASN A 61 -9.73 -4.11 26.78
CA ASN A 61 -9.08 -5.30 27.33
C ASN A 61 -8.15 -4.97 28.50
N THR A 62 -7.91 -5.95 29.36
CA THR A 62 -7.08 -5.83 30.58
C THR A 62 -5.63 -5.43 30.31
N TYR A 63 -5.12 -5.64 29.09
CA TYR A 63 -3.76 -5.24 28.70
C TYR A 63 -3.71 -3.92 27.92
N SER A 64 -4.83 -3.21 27.81
CA SER A 64 -4.89 -1.93 27.06
C SER A 64 -3.92 -0.87 27.59
N SER A 65 -3.71 -0.81 28.91
CA SER A 65 -2.77 0.12 29.57
C SER A 65 -1.28 -0.15 29.28
N ARG A 66 -0.96 -1.33 28.72
CA ARG A 66 0.42 -1.72 28.39
C ARG A 66 0.78 -1.52 26.92
N ILE A 67 -0.20 -1.18 26.08
CA ILE A 67 -0.03 -1.08 24.62
C ILE A 67 0.17 0.38 24.23
N HIS A 68 1.23 0.68 23.51
CA HIS A 68 1.44 1.98 22.87
C HIS A 68 0.80 1.99 21.50
N VAL A 69 -0.06 2.97 21.26
CA VAL A 69 -0.87 3.06 20.04
C VAL A 69 -0.53 4.33 19.28
N PHE A 70 -0.31 4.21 17.98
CA PHE A 70 -0.08 5.33 17.07
C PHE A 70 -1.10 5.33 15.93
N SER A 71 -1.61 6.51 15.58
CA SER A 71 -2.31 6.71 14.31
C SER A 71 -1.33 6.62 13.15
N SER A 72 -1.79 6.19 11.97
CA SER A 72 -0.94 6.08 10.78
C SER A 72 -0.29 7.40 10.39
N ASN A 73 1.04 7.48 10.47
CA ASN A 73 1.87 8.61 10.03
C ASN A 73 2.52 8.30 8.68
N TYR A 74 1.72 8.32 7.60
CA TYR A 74 2.22 7.93 6.27
C TYR A 74 3.33 8.84 5.74
N ALA A 75 3.45 10.08 6.21
CA ALA A 75 4.56 10.95 5.83
C ALA A 75 5.89 10.44 6.37
N LEU A 76 5.92 10.07 7.66
CA LEU A 76 7.07 9.45 8.30
C LEU A 76 7.43 8.11 7.63
N TYR A 77 6.42 7.26 7.36
CA TYR A 77 6.66 5.94 6.78
C TYR A 77 7.16 6.03 5.34
N ALA A 78 6.68 7.00 4.56
CA ALA A 78 7.16 7.23 3.20
C ALA A 78 8.62 7.69 3.18
N ASP A 79 9.01 8.61 4.06
CA ASP A 79 10.40 9.08 4.18
C ASP A 79 11.36 7.94 4.58
N LEU A 80 11.01 7.16 5.60
CA LEU A 80 11.84 6.03 6.03
C LEU A 80 11.89 4.91 4.97
N SER A 81 10.79 4.67 4.25
CA SER A 81 10.77 3.77 3.10
C SER A 81 11.75 4.22 2.03
N GLU A 82 11.71 5.49 1.64
CA GLU A 82 12.59 6.07 0.63
C GLU A 82 14.08 5.87 1.01
N ARG A 83 14.44 6.09 2.28
CA ARG A 83 15.81 5.86 2.78
C ARG A 83 16.22 4.39 2.72
N VAL A 84 15.31 3.46 3.04
CA VAL A 84 15.57 2.01 2.88
C VAL A 84 15.81 1.68 1.42
N MET A 85 14.92 2.13 0.52
CA MET A 85 15.02 1.84 -0.91
C MET A 85 16.27 2.47 -1.53
N GLN A 86 16.65 3.67 -1.12
CA GLN A 86 17.89 4.31 -1.53
C GLN A 86 19.11 3.50 -1.07
N THR A 87 19.15 3.06 0.20
CA THR A 87 20.24 2.22 0.73
C THR A 87 20.39 0.94 -0.07
N LEU A 88 19.27 0.28 -0.42
CA LEU A 88 19.29 -0.94 -1.22
C LEU A 88 19.77 -0.67 -2.66
N ASN A 89 19.36 0.43 -3.26
CA ASN A 89 19.76 0.81 -4.60
C ASN A 89 21.26 1.14 -4.70
N GLU A 90 21.84 1.73 -3.65
CA GLU A 90 23.27 2.04 -3.58
C GLU A 90 24.15 0.79 -3.40
N THR A 91 23.59 -0.28 -2.83
CA THR A 91 24.32 -1.51 -2.51
C THR A 91 24.07 -2.66 -3.50
N SER A 92 23.23 -2.46 -4.50
CA SER A 92 22.74 -3.54 -5.35
C SER A 92 22.75 -3.15 -6.84
N PRO A 93 22.94 -4.10 -7.78
CA PRO A 93 22.95 -3.81 -9.22
C PRO A 93 21.63 -3.22 -9.75
N SER A 94 20.51 -3.77 -9.31
CA SER A 94 19.17 -3.27 -9.61
C SER A 94 18.15 -3.74 -8.58
N ILE A 95 17.11 -2.92 -8.35
CA ILE A 95 16.04 -3.22 -7.41
C ILE A 95 14.67 -2.99 -8.05
N GLU A 96 13.68 -3.74 -7.58
CA GLU A 96 12.26 -3.49 -7.80
C GLU A 96 11.61 -3.13 -6.48
N ILE A 97 11.11 -1.91 -6.35
CA ILE A 97 10.33 -1.48 -5.19
C ILE A 97 8.94 -2.11 -5.30
N TYR A 98 8.72 -3.18 -4.54
CA TYR A 98 7.46 -3.94 -4.59
C TYR A 98 6.38 -3.32 -3.70
N SER A 99 6.75 -2.82 -2.54
CA SER A 99 5.85 -2.14 -1.61
C SER A 99 6.56 -1.02 -0.82
N ILE A 100 5.87 -0.41 0.12
CA ILE A 100 6.45 0.61 1.01
C ILE A 100 7.53 0.04 1.96
N ASP A 101 7.52 -1.27 2.19
CA ASP A 101 8.38 -1.95 3.17
C ASP A 101 9.20 -3.10 2.59
N GLU A 102 9.05 -3.41 1.30
CA GLU A 102 9.78 -4.51 0.67
C GLU A 102 10.25 -4.20 -0.75
N ALA A 103 11.42 -4.72 -1.10
CA ALA A 103 11.99 -4.64 -2.43
C ALA A 103 12.62 -5.97 -2.86
N PHE A 104 12.50 -6.29 -4.14
CA PHE A 104 13.30 -7.35 -4.75
C PHE A 104 14.61 -6.75 -5.27
N VAL A 105 15.70 -7.48 -5.02
CA VAL A 105 17.06 -7.14 -5.42
C VAL A 105 17.53 -8.20 -6.42
N ASN A 106 18.09 -7.76 -7.53
CA ASN A 106 18.71 -8.66 -8.49
C ASN A 106 20.11 -9.05 -7.99
N LEU A 107 20.35 -10.35 -7.86
CA LEU A 107 21.63 -10.91 -7.42
C LEU A 107 22.42 -11.58 -8.56
N SER A 108 22.06 -11.34 -9.82
CA SER A 108 22.75 -11.91 -10.96
C SER A 108 24.22 -11.44 -10.97
N GLY A 109 25.15 -12.41 -11.05
CA GLY A 109 26.59 -12.15 -11.01
C GLY A 109 27.20 -12.03 -9.60
N MET A 110 26.42 -11.77 -8.55
CA MET A 110 26.93 -11.59 -7.19
C MET A 110 27.57 -12.87 -6.60
N MET A 111 27.12 -14.05 -7.02
CA MET A 111 27.69 -15.34 -6.60
C MET A 111 29.19 -15.47 -6.92
N ASN A 112 29.66 -14.75 -7.94
CA ASN A 112 31.07 -14.76 -8.32
C ASN A 112 31.93 -13.87 -7.41
N CYS A 113 31.31 -12.98 -6.65
CA CYS A 113 32.00 -12.01 -5.80
C CYS A 113 32.05 -12.46 -4.34
N MET A 114 30.95 -13.01 -3.82
CA MET A 114 30.84 -13.46 -2.44
C MET A 114 29.68 -14.45 -2.24
N PRO A 115 29.67 -15.20 -1.11
CA PRO A 115 28.51 -16.03 -0.74
C PRO A 115 27.24 -15.17 -0.59
N LEU A 116 26.13 -15.61 -1.17
CA LEU A 116 24.88 -14.85 -1.17
C LEU A 116 24.34 -14.59 0.23
N SER A 117 24.51 -15.53 1.16
CA SER A 117 24.16 -15.32 2.57
C SER A 117 24.94 -14.18 3.21
N SER A 118 26.24 -14.04 2.91
CA SER A 118 27.09 -12.94 3.39
C SER A 118 26.60 -11.61 2.86
N PHE A 119 26.26 -11.53 1.57
CA PHE A 119 25.66 -10.34 0.97
C PHE A 119 24.31 -9.99 1.60
N GLY A 120 23.50 -11.00 1.93
CA GLY A 120 22.25 -10.79 2.66
C GLY A 120 22.44 -10.17 4.03
N TYR A 121 23.46 -10.58 4.78
CA TYR A 121 23.83 -9.96 6.06
C TYR A 121 24.40 -8.55 5.87
N GLU A 122 25.18 -8.30 4.83
CA GLU A 122 25.67 -6.96 4.50
C GLU A 122 24.51 -5.98 4.25
N MET A 123 23.57 -6.34 3.36
CA MET A 123 22.37 -5.53 3.10
C MET A 123 21.61 -5.25 4.40
N LYS A 124 21.37 -6.28 5.21
CA LYS A 124 20.67 -6.14 6.49
C LYS A 124 21.36 -5.14 7.42
N ASN A 125 22.68 -5.25 7.57
CA ASN A 125 23.48 -4.39 8.44
C ASN A 125 23.53 -2.96 7.91
N GLN A 126 23.62 -2.78 6.59
CA GLN A 126 23.65 -1.46 5.97
C GLN A 126 22.32 -0.72 6.14
N VAL A 127 21.20 -1.41 5.93
CA VAL A 127 19.86 -0.84 6.20
C VAL A 127 19.72 -0.45 7.67
N LEU A 128 20.11 -1.33 8.58
CA LEU A 128 20.08 -1.03 10.02
C LEU A 128 20.93 0.19 10.37
N LYS A 129 22.16 0.28 9.84
CA LYS A 129 23.08 1.39 10.08
C LYS A 129 22.52 2.72 9.56
N ASN A 130 21.94 2.72 8.36
CA ASN A 130 21.51 3.95 7.70
C ASN A 130 20.12 4.44 8.16
N THR A 131 19.25 3.53 8.63
CA THR A 131 17.85 3.85 8.91
C THR A 131 17.39 3.50 10.33
N GLY A 132 18.14 2.70 11.08
CA GLY A 132 17.71 2.14 12.36
C GLY A 132 16.67 1.02 12.22
N LEU A 133 16.28 0.63 10.99
CA LEU A 133 15.27 -0.39 10.73
C LEU A 133 15.89 -1.76 10.53
N ILE A 134 15.23 -2.79 11.05
CA ILE A 134 15.66 -4.18 10.91
C ILE A 134 14.89 -4.83 9.76
N VAL A 135 15.61 -5.46 8.84
CA VAL A 135 15.04 -6.18 7.70
C VAL A 135 15.26 -7.68 7.79
N GLY A 136 14.34 -8.45 7.20
CA GLY A 136 14.55 -9.84 6.85
C GLY A 136 14.96 -9.95 5.39
N VAL A 137 15.86 -10.89 5.07
CA VAL A 137 16.36 -11.13 3.72
C VAL A 137 16.12 -12.58 3.33
N GLY A 138 15.40 -12.78 2.23
CA GLY A 138 15.16 -14.12 1.65
C GLY A 138 15.75 -14.20 0.25
N ILE A 139 16.66 -15.14 0.02
CA ILE A 139 17.40 -15.30 -1.24
C ILE A 139 16.98 -16.59 -1.93
N ALA A 140 16.63 -16.53 -3.23
CA ALA A 140 16.26 -17.70 -4.02
C ALA A 140 16.32 -17.43 -5.54
N GLN A 141 16.10 -18.49 -6.33
CA GLN A 141 16.10 -18.42 -7.80
C GLN A 141 14.92 -17.63 -8.37
N THR A 142 13.77 -17.63 -7.70
CA THR A 142 12.54 -16.99 -8.15
C THR A 142 11.99 -16.05 -7.09
N LYS A 143 11.13 -15.11 -7.47
CA LYS A 143 10.50 -14.17 -6.55
C LYS A 143 9.62 -14.90 -5.50
N THR A 144 8.88 -15.94 -5.92
CA THR A 144 8.03 -16.72 -4.99
C THR A 144 8.87 -17.45 -3.96
N LEU A 145 9.98 -18.07 -4.36
CA LEU A 145 10.92 -18.70 -3.43
C LEU A 145 11.64 -17.69 -2.53
N ALA A 146 11.99 -16.51 -3.04
CA ALA A 146 12.57 -15.44 -2.22
C ALA A 146 11.59 -14.94 -1.14
N LYS A 147 10.30 -14.83 -1.46
CA LYS A 147 9.25 -14.55 -0.46
C LYS A 147 9.12 -15.66 0.58
N LEU A 148 9.19 -16.90 0.16
CA LEU A 148 9.18 -18.05 1.07
C LEU A 148 10.40 -18.06 2.01
N ALA A 149 11.59 -17.76 1.47
CA ALA A 149 12.81 -17.59 2.25
C ALA A 149 12.69 -16.45 3.27
N ASN A 150 12.15 -15.31 2.87
CA ASN A 150 11.93 -14.17 3.75
C ASN A 150 10.90 -14.47 4.86
N HIS A 151 9.83 -15.20 4.55
CA HIS A 151 8.89 -15.69 5.57
C HIS A 151 9.63 -16.51 6.64
N ALA A 152 10.51 -17.42 6.22
CA ALA A 152 11.34 -18.21 7.13
C ALA A 152 12.32 -17.35 7.94
N ALA A 153 12.97 -16.37 7.31
CA ALA A 153 13.89 -15.43 7.95
C ALA A 153 13.22 -14.64 9.10
N LYS A 154 11.94 -14.30 8.94
CA LYS A 154 11.14 -13.61 9.97
C LYS A 154 10.58 -14.54 11.04
N LYS A 155 10.22 -15.78 10.67
CA LYS A 155 9.56 -16.74 11.57
C LYS A 155 10.54 -17.40 12.53
N TRP A 156 11.75 -17.74 12.07
CA TRP A 156 12.72 -18.51 12.86
C TRP A 156 13.94 -17.65 13.25
N ARG A 157 14.04 -17.34 14.54
CA ARG A 157 15.15 -16.51 15.09
C ARG A 157 16.54 -17.08 14.79
N GLY A 158 16.70 -18.41 14.74
CA GLY A 158 17.96 -19.09 14.45
C GLY A 158 18.57 -18.79 13.07
N THR A 159 17.79 -18.20 12.16
CA THR A 159 18.27 -17.79 10.82
C THR A 159 19.09 -16.49 10.84
N GLY A 160 19.10 -15.78 11.95
CA GLY A 160 19.70 -14.44 12.03
C GLY A 160 19.01 -13.40 11.13
N GLY A 161 17.83 -13.72 10.57
CA GLY A 161 17.06 -12.86 9.67
C GLY A 161 17.49 -12.93 8.21
N VAL A 162 18.35 -13.89 7.84
CA VAL A 162 18.77 -14.13 6.44
C VAL A 162 18.61 -15.61 6.12
N VAL A 163 17.89 -15.90 5.03
CA VAL A 163 17.70 -17.28 4.54
C VAL A 163 18.05 -17.36 3.06
N ASP A 164 19.00 -18.22 2.74
CA ASP A 164 19.44 -18.52 1.39
C ASP A 164 18.94 -19.92 0.97
N LEU A 165 18.14 -19.97 -0.09
CA LEU A 165 17.55 -21.16 -0.71
C LEU A 165 18.21 -21.50 -2.05
N SER A 166 19.43 -21.11 -2.30
CA SER A 166 20.20 -21.53 -3.50
C SER A 166 20.41 -23.06 -3.54
N ASN A 167 20.45 -23.71 -2.37
CA ASN A 167 20.52 -25.18 -2.27
C ASN A 167 19.12 -25.80 -2.35
N ILE A 168 18.94 -26.76 -3.28
CA ILE A 168 17.65 -27.40 -3.57
C ILE A 168 17.12 -28.23 -2.39
N ASP A 169 17.97 -28.87 -1.61
CA ASP A 169 17.53 -29.67 -0.46
C ASP A 169 16.99 -28.76 0.66
N ARG A 170 17.65 -27.61 0.89
CA ARG A 170 17.15 -26.60 1.82
C ARG A 170 15.81 -26.03 1.36
N GLN A 171 15.68 -25.77 0.05
CA GLN A 171 14.43 -25.30 -0.56
C GLN A 171 13.30 -26.31 -0.33
N ARG A 172 13.51 -27.60 -0.65
CA ARG A 172 12.52 -28.65 -0.45
C ARG A 172 12.13 -28.84 1.01
N ARG A 173 13.11 -28.82 1.93
CA ARG A 173 12.84 -28.88 3.38
C ARG A 173 11.99 -27.72 3.85
N LEU A 174 12.29 -26.49 3.40
CA LEU A 174 11.50 -25.31 3.76
C LEU A 174 10.07 -25.41 3.21
N MET A 175 9.90 -25.82 1.96
CA MET A 175 8.58 -26.00 1.34
C MET A 175 7.74 -27.06 2.09
N ALA A 176 8.33 -28.14 2.56
CA ALA A 176 7.64 -29.16 3.36
C ALA A 176 7.18 -28.65 4.72
N LEU A 177 7.91 -27.70 5.32
CA LEU A 177 7.58 -27.10 6.62
C LEU A 177 6.63 -25.89 6.52
N THR A 178 6.33 -25.42 5.30
CA THR A 178 5.52 -24.21 5.09
C THR A 178 4.12 -24.61 4.62
N SER A 179 3.11 -24.14 5.36
CA SER A 179 1.71 -24.32 4.98
C SER A 179 1.43 -23.65 3.62
N VAL A 180 0.57 -24.26 2.82
CA VAL A 180 0.17 -23.72 1.52
C VAL A 180 -0.45 -22.31 1.62
N GLU A 181 -1.10 -22.00 2.74
CA GLU A 181 -1.69 -20.68 2.99
C GLU A 181 -0.65 -19.57 3.20
N ASP A 182 0.59 -19.92 3.56
CA ASP A 182 1.71 -19.00 3.73
C ASP A 182 2.47 -18.72 2.42
N VAL A 183 2.09 -19.40 1.33
CA VAL A 183 2.67 -19.19 0.00
C VAL A 183 2.12 -17.90 -0.61
N TRP A 184 3.02 -17.08 -1.15
CA TRP A 184 2.67 -15.82 -1.80
C TRP A 184 1.61 -16.00 -2.91
N GLY A 185 0.56 -15.19 -2.87
CA GLY A 185 -0.56 -15.25 -3.81
C GLY A 185 -1.68 -16.23 -3.43
N ILE A 186 -1.51 -17.01 -2.35
CA ILE A 186 -2.53 -17.93 -1.87
C ILE A 186 -3.35 -17.30 -0.74
N GLY A 187 -4.55 -16.85 -1.10
CA GLY A 187 -5.52 -16.33 -0.12
C GLY A 187 -6.44 -17.43 0.43
N ARG A 188 -7.22 -17.12 1.46
CA ARG A 188 -8.11 -18.05 2.18
C ARG A 188 -9.01 -18.92 1.31
N ARG A 189 -9.52 -18.41 0.17
CA ARG A 189 -10.36 -19.19 -0.75
C ARG A 189 -9.56 -20.25 -1.50
N ILE A 190 -8.36 -19.87 -1.94
CA ILE A 190 -7.46 -20.77 -2.68
C ILE A 190 -6.92 -21.83 -1.74
N SER A 191 -6.43 -21.45 -0.53
CA SER A 191 -5.90 -22.42 0.44
C SER A 191 -6.96 -23.42 0.87
N LYS A 192 -8.20 -22.99 1.16
CA LYS A 192 -9.29 -23.92 1.50
C LYS A 192 -9.57 -24.94 0.39
N LYS A 193 -9.53 -24.51 -0.87
CA LYS A 193 -9.75 -25.41 -2.01
C LYS A 193 -8.55 -26.33 -2.23
N LEU A 194 -7.32 -25.85 -2.09
CA LEU A 194 -6.11 -26.68 -2.16
C LEU A 194 -6.10 -27.74 -1.06
N ASN A 195 -6.41 -27.38 0.18
CA ASN A 195 -6.50 -28.33 1.30
C ASN A 195 -7.56 -29.40 1.05
N SER A 196 -8.71 -29.07 0.43
CA SER A 196 -9.71 -30.07 0.06
C SER A 196 -9.25 -31.04 -1.03
N MET A 197 -8.18 -30.70 -1.76
CA MET A 197 -7.54 -31.56 -2.76
C MET A 197 -6.33 -32.34 -2.19
N GLY A 198 -6.06 -32.24 -0.87
CA GLY A 198 -4.92 -32.87 -0.21
C GLY A 198 -3.61 -32.08 -0.33
N ILE A 199 -3.62 -30.85 -0.86
CA ILE A 199 -2.44 -29.99 -1.02
C ILE A 199 -2.36 -29.07 0.20
N ASN A 200 -1.51 -29.40 1.17
CA ASN A 200 -1.44 -28.75 2.47
C ASN A 200 -0.17 -27.93 2.67
N THR A 201 0.91 -28.28 1.97
CA THR A 201 2.21 -27.63 2.07
C THR A 201 2.62 -26.94 0.77
N ALA A 202 3.60 -26.05 0.85
CA ALA A 202 4.22 -25.48 -0.34
C ALA A 202 4.88 -26.54 -1.22
N LEU A 203 5.39 -27.64 -0.62
CA LEU A 203 5.97 -28.77 -1.36
C LEU A 203 4.88 -29.53 -2.12
N ASP A 204 3.75 -29.87 -1.49
CA ASP A 204 2.63 -30.53 -2.16
C ASP A 204 2.16 -29.72 -3.36
N LEU A 205 2.11 -28.39 -3.20
CA LEU A 205 1.75 -27.47 -4.27
C LEU A 205 2.79 -27.50 -5.41
N ALA A 206 4.08 -27.45 -5.08
CA ALA A 206 5.16 -27.51 -6.08
C ALA A 206 5.14 -28.84 -6.86
N GLU A 207 4.78 -29.94 -6.23
CA GLU A 207 4.70 -31.28 -6.84
C GLU A 207 3.38 -31.54 -7.59
N SER A 208 2.37 -30.67 -7.43
CA SER A 208 1.06 -30.80 -8.06
C SER A 208 1.13 -30.72 -9.59
N SER A 209 0.28 -31.49 -10.29
CA SER A 209 0.16 -31.42 -11.76
C SER A 209 -0.25 -30.03 -12.22
N LEU A 210 0.53 -29.40 -13.10
CA LEU A 210 0.23 -28.08 -13.68
C LEU A 210 -1.13 -28.06 -14.39
N TRP A 211 -1.48 -29.17 -15.06
CA TRP A 211 -2.78 -29.31 -15.72
C TRP A 211 -3.94 -29.26 -14.72
N VAL A 212 -3.82 -29.94 -13.58
CA VAL A 212 -4.84 -29.93 -12.51
C VAL A 212 -4.97 -28.50 -11.94
N ILE A 213 -3.84 -27.85 -11.64
CA ILE A 213 -3.83 -26.47 -11.13
C ILE A 213 -4.48 -25.51 -12.13
N ARG A 214 -4.12 -25.60 -13.41
CA ARG A 214 -4.68 -24.74 -14.46
C ARG A 214 -6.18 -24.96 -14.64
N LYS A 215 -6.65 -26.20 -14.62
CA LYS A 215 -8.07 -26.57 -14.78
C LYS A 215 -8.93 -26.09 -13.60
N HIS A 216 -8.45 -26.22 -12.38
CA HIS A 216 -9.24 -25.92 -11.17
C HIS A 216 -9.07 -24.51 -10.63
N PHE A 217 -8.03 -23.78 -11.05
CA PHE A 217 -7.73 -22.42 -10.61
C PHE A 217 -7.51 -21.50 -11.81
N ASN A 218 -6.30 -20.99 -12.00
CA ASN A 218 -5.97 -20.04 -13.07
C ASN A 218 -4.47 -20.07 -13.41
N VAL A 219 -4.10 -19.28 -14.43
CA VAL A 219 -2.70 -19.13 -14.86
C VAL A 219 -1.79 -18.53 -13.78
N VAL A 220 -2.31 -17.70 -12.90
CA VAL A 220 -1.51 -17.05 -11.85
C VAL A 220 -1.01 -18.09 -10.86
N LEU A 221 -1.90 -18.99 -10.40
CA LEU A 221 -1.49 -20.07 -9.50
C LEU A 221 -0.58 -21.09 -10.21
N GLU A 222 -0.80 -21.37 -11.49
CA GLU A 222 0.13 -22.20 -12.28
C GLU A 222 1.54 -21.60 -12.31
N ARG A 223 1.68 -20.28 -12.53
CA ARG A 223 2.97 -19.58 -12.46
C ARG A 223 3.59 -19.68 -11.07
N THR A 224 2.79 -19.56 -10.01
CA THR A 224 3.27 -19.77 -8.63
C THR A 224 3.86 -21.18 -8.44
N VAL A 225 3.22 -22.22 -8.99
CA VAL A 225 3.75 -23.60 -8.95
C VAL A 225 5.08 -23.71 -9.70
N ARG A 226 5.19 -23.11 -10.89
CA ARG A 226 6.43 -23.08 -11.66
C ARG A 226 7.55 -22.37 -10.90
N GLU A 227 7.24 -21.23 -10.31
CA GLU A 227 8.19 -20.47 -9.48
C GLU A 227 8.67 -21.27 -8.25
N LEU A 228 7.80 -22.02 -7.57
CA LEU A 228 8.19 -22.91 -6.49
C LEU A 228 9.10 -24.06 -6.95
N ARG A 229 9.06 -24.44 -8.23
CA ARG A 229 9.97 -25.41 -8.85
C ARG A 229 11.32 -24.81 -9.27
N GLY A 230 11.48 -23.48 -9.15
CA GLY A 230 12.66 -22.76 -9.60
C GLY A 230 12.58 -22.25 -11.04
N GLU A 231 11.44 -22.42 -11.74
CA GLU A 231 11.21 -21.85 -13.08
C GLU A 231 10.85 -20.37 -12.94
N GLN A 232 11.70 -19.47 -13.37
CA GLN A 232 11.44 -18.02 -13.31
C GLN A 232 10.30 -17.62 -14.27
N CYS A 233 9.17 -17.21 -13.73
CA CYS A 233 8.01 -16.70 -14.45
C CYS A 233 7.79 -15.19 -14.26
N LEU A 234 8.42 -14.60 -13.25
CA LEU A 234 8.34 -13.19 -12.92
C LEU A 234 9.73 -12.57 -13.05
N GLU A 235 9.85 -11.59 -13.93
CA GLU A 235 11.05 -10.79 -14.10
C GLU A 235 11.10 -9.64 -13.11
N LEU A 236 12.26 -8.99 -12.97
CA LEU A 236 12.39 -7.76 -12.20
C LEU A 236 11.73 -6.61 -12.96
N GLU A 237 10.78 -5.93 -12.33
CA GLU A 237 10.12 -4.74 -12.87
C GLU A 237 10.88 -3.49 -12.41
N GLU A 238 11.90 -3.06 -13.15
CA GLU A 238 12.70 -1.87 -12.82
C GLU A 238 11.88 -0.57 -12.93
N PHE A 239 10.84 -0.57 -13.74
CA PHE A 239 9.95 0.58 -13.93
C PHE A 239 8.52 0.20 -13.59
N SER A 240 7.90 0.99 -12.73
CA SER A 240 6.48 0.82 -12.43
C SER A 240 5.63 1.01 -13.70
N PRO A 241 4.69 0.10 -14.01
CA PRO A 241 3.83 0.25 -15.17
C PRO A 241 2.97 1.51 -15.03
N THR A 242 2.65 2.12 -16.18
CA THR A 242 1.78 3.29 -16.23
C THR A 242 0.42 3.01 -15.58
N LYS A 243 0.02 3.86 -14.66
CA LYS A 243 -1.26 3.69 -13.95
C LYS A 243 -2.44 3.74 -14.93
N GLN A 244 -3.34 2.77 -14.79
CA GLN A 244 -4.57 2.68 -15.59
C GLN A 244 -5.79 3.25 -14.85
N GLN A 245 -5.65 3.50 -13.55
CA GLN A 245 -6.70 4.04 -12.70
C GLN A 245 -6.10 4.82 -11.53
N ILE A 246 -6.75 5.92 -11.15
CA ILE A 246 -6.44 6.68 -9.94
C ILE A 246 -7.68 6.75 -9.07
N ILE A 247 -7.55 6.31 -7.82
CA ILE A 247 -8.64 6.36 -6.83
C ILE A 247 -8.22 7.25 -5.67
N CYS A 248 -9.06 8.24 -5.34
CA CYS A 248 -8.95 9.02 -4.12
C CYS A 248 -10.22 8.82 -3.30
N SER A 249 -10.12 8.07 -2.20
CA SER A 249 -11.24 7.76 -1.33
C SER A 249 -10.83 7.75 0.14
N ARG A 250 -11.77 8.09 1.02
CA ARG A 250 -11.55 8.02 2.47
C ARG A 250 -12.83 7.57 3.17
N SER A 251 -12.66 6.85 4.26
CA SER A 251 -13.71 6.73 5.27
C SER A 251 -13.73 8.01 6.11
N PHE A 252 -14.91 8.47 6.46
CA PHE A 252 -15.10 9.70 7.21
C PHE A 252 -14.87 9.49 8.70
N GLY A 253 -14.39 10.52 9.40
CA GLY A 253 -14.26 10.51 10.86
C GLY A 253 -15.61 10.50 11.57
N HIS A 254 -16.62 11.12 10.95
CA HIS A 254 -18.03 11.07 11.32
C HIS A 254 -18.88 10.70 10.12
N ARG A 255 -20.05 10.10 10.35
CA ARG A 255 -21.00 9.80 9.28
C ARG A 255 -21.49 11.09 8.63
N ILE A 256 -21.44 11.17 7.32
CA ILE A 256 -21.99 12.29 6.56
C ILE A 256 -23.47 12.02 6.29
N THR A 257 -24.30 13.02 6.64
CA THR A 257 -25.74 13.03 6.42
C THR A 257 -26.22 14.23 5.60
N GLN A 258 -25.35 15.24 5.44
CA GLN A 258 -25.66 16.46 4.68
C GLN A 258 -24.99 16.42 3.31
N TYR A 259 -25.73 16.79 2.28
CA TYR A 259 -25.20 16.87 0.91
C TYR A 259 -24.02 17.86 0.79
N SER A 260 -24.09 18.99 1.49
CA SER A 260 -23.03 20.01 1.49
C SER A 260 -21.68 19.45 1.92
N ASP A 261 -21.65 18.64 3.00
CA ASP A 261 -20.42 18.03 3.51
C ASP A 261 -19.88 16.97 2.52
N MET A 262 -20.79 16.19 1.93
CA MET A 262 -20.41 15.21 0.91
C MET A 262 -19.85 15.90 -0.34
N HIS A 263 -20.46 17.00 -0.77
CA HIS A 263 -19.97 17.80 -1.89
C HIS A 263 -18.56 18.31 -1.64
N GLN A 264 -18.30 18.87 -0.45
CA GLN A 264 -16.96 19.35 -0.06
C GLN A 264 -15.92 18.19 -0.08
N ALA A 265 -16.28 17.02 0.46
CA ALA A 265 -15.42 15.85 0.47
C ALA A 265 -15.08 15.36 -0.95
N ILE A 266 -16.07 15.31 -1.83
CA ILE A 266 -15.87 14.91 -3.23
C ILE A 266 -15.01 15.93 -3.98
N CYS A 267 -15.19 17.23 -3.77
CA CYS A 267 -14.30 18.25 -4.32
C CYS A 267 -12.85 18.07 -3.89
N ALA A 268 -12.62 17.78 -2.60
CA ALA A 268 -11.27 17.52 -2.07
C ALA A 268 -10.64 16.26 -2.67
N TYR A 269 -11.42 15.20 -2.85
CA TYR A 269 -10.91 13.96 -3.46
C TYR A 269 -10.67 14.11 -4.97
N ALA A 270 -11.51 14.87 -5.67
CA ALA A 270 -11.32 15.19 -7.09
C ALA A 270 -10.04 16.02 -7.31
N GLU A 271 -9.79 17.04 -6.49
CA GLU A 271 -8.55 17.82 -6.54
C GLU A 271 -7.33 16.93 -6.33
N ARG A 272 -7.34 16.09 -5.29
CA ARG A 272 -6.21 15.17 -5.04
C ARG A 272 -6.02 14.13 -6.13
N ALA A 273 -7.10 13.65 -6.75
CA ALA A 273 -7.04 12.72 -7.88
C ALA A 273 -6.44 13.42 -9.11
N SER A 274 -6.83 14.66 -9.38
CA SER A 274 -6.30 15.48 -10.48
C SER A 274 -4.81 15.77 -10.33
N GLU A 275 -4.34 16.11 -9.13
CA GLU A 275 -2.92 16.31 -8.82
C GLU A 275 -2.10 15.04 -9.12
N LYS A 276 -2.60 13.87 -8.69
CA LYS A 276 -1.97 12.58 -9.01
C LYS A 276 -1.96 12.30 -10.51
N LEU A 277 -3.05 12.58 -11.21
CA LEU A 277 -3.15 12.38 -12.66
C LEU A 277 -2.12 13.22 -13.41
N ARG A 278 -1.95 14.48 -13.02
CA ARG A 278 -0.91 15.36 -13.57
C ARG A 278 0.51 14.90 -13.26
N SER A 279 0.74 14.35 -12.06
CA SER A 279 2.06 13.77 -11.71
C SER A 279 2.44 12.57 -12.59
N GLU A 280 1.45 11.82 -13.08
CA GLU A 280 1.62 10.74 -14.07
C GLU A 280 1.66 11.26 -15.51
N ARG A 281 1.56 12.59 -15.74
CA ARG A 281 1.51 13.24 -17.06
C ARG A 281 0.38 12.68 -17.96
N GLN A 282 -0.76 12.34 -17.36
CA GLN A 282 -1.90 11.75 -18.03
C GLN A 282 -3.14 12.65 -17.98
N PHE A 283 -4.12 12.33 -18.83
CA PHE A 283 -5.46 12.91 -18.89
C PHE A 283 -6.47 11.78 -18.71
N CYS A 284 -7.62 12.05 -18.09
CA CYS A 284 -8.69 11.06 -17.96
C CYS A 284 -9.91 11.44 -18.78
N ARG A 285 -10.68 10.45 -19.23
CA ARG A 285 -11.97 10.65 -19.91
C ARG A 285 -13.15 10.32 -19.00
N PHE A 286 -13.00 9.41 -18.04
CA PHE A 286 -14.08 9.07 -17.12
C PHE A 286 -13.76 9.50 -15.70
N VAL A 287 -14.75 10.17 -15.09
CA VAL A 287 -14.75 10.55 -13.68
C VAL A 287 -15.92 9.87 -13.01
N SER A 288 -15.64 9.01 -12.03
CA SER A 288 -16.67 8.28 -11.28
C SER A 288 -16.65 8.68 -9.81
N VAL A 289 -17.81 8.71 -9.19
CA VAL A 289 -18.01 8.94 -7.76
C VAL A 289 -18.77 7.77 -7.17
N PHE A 290 -18.30 7.28 -6.03
CA PHE A 290 -19.02 6.27 -5.27
C PHE A 290 -19.25 6.72 -3.82
N LEU A 291 -20.36 6.28 -3.26
CA LEU A 291 -20.78 6.49 -1.87
C LEU A 291 -21.09 5.15 -1.22
N ARG A 292 -20.80 5.00 0.09
CA ARG A 292 -21.19 3.80 0.84
C ARG A 292 -21.53 4.14 2.29
N THR A 293 -22.59 3.51 2.80
CA THR A 293 -22.85 3.38 4.24
C THR A 293 -21.97 2.29 4.85
N SER A 294 -22.10 1.99 6.13
CA SER A 294 -21.35 0.91 6.77
C SER A 294 -21.96 -0.46 6.47
N PRO A 295 -21.18 -1.44 6.00
CA PRO A 295 -21.65 -2.81 5.86
C PRO A 295 -21.75 -3.56 7.21
N HIS A 296 -21.30 -2.94 8.33
CA HIS A 296 -21.21 -3.53 9.66
C HIS A 296 -22.08 -2.81 10.70
N ALA A 297 -23.00 -1.94 10.27
CA ALA A 297 -23.90 -1.24 11.18
C ALA A 297 -25.21 -2.03 11.26
N ASP A 298 -25.50 -2.62 12.42
CA ASP A 298 -26.64 -3.52 12.61
C ASP A 298 -27.99 -2.81 12.44
N ASN A 299 -28.04 -1.49 12.63
CA ASN A 299 -29.27 -0.67 12.59
C ASN A 299 -29.32 0.30 11.39
N GLU A 300 -28.51 0.10 10.36
CA GLU A 300 -28.49 0.97 9.17
C GLU A 300 -28.69 0.13 7.91
N ILE A 301 -29.57 0.57 7.02
CA ILE A 301 -29.71 -0.06 5.70
C ILE A 301 -28.43 0.19 4.91
N TYR A 302 -27.83 -0.88 4.42
CA TYR A 302 -26.66 -0.74 3.55
C TYR A 302 -27.07 -0.08 2.22
N TYR A 303 -26.38 1.01 1.91
CA TYR A 303 -26.45 1.66 0.62
C TYR A 303 -25.04 1.79 0.03
N GLY A 304 -24.87 1.39 -1.21
CA GLY A 304 -23.63 1.56 -1.95
C GLY A 304 -23.93 1.75 -3.42
N ASN A 305 -23.56 2.89 -3.96
CA ASN A 305 -23.81 3.23 -5.37
C ASN A 305 -22.64 3.99 -5.98
N GLN A 306 -22.54 3.94 -7.32
CA GLN A 306 -21.52 4.62 -8.11
C GLN A 306 -22.13 5.16 -9.39
N ALA A 307 -21.73 6.37 -9.78
CA ALA A 307 -22.05 6.94 -11.10
C ALA A 307 -20.78 7.45 -11.77
N SER A 308 -20.79 7.43 -13.10
CA SER A 308 -19.68 7.90 -13.93
C SER A 308 -20.16 9.00 -14.87
N VAL A 309 -19.29 9.98 -15.10
CA VAL A 309 -19.46 11.02 -16.11
C VAL A 309 -18.31 10.91 -17.11
N LYS A 310 -18.65 10.86 -18.38
CA LYS A 310 -17.69 10.91 -19.49
C LYS A 310 -17.41 12.37 -19.83
N LEU A 311 -16.15 12.77 -19.80
CA LEU A 311 -15.73 14.07 -20.32
C LEU A 311 -15.74 14.04 -21.84
N LEU A 312 -16.19 15.11 -22.46
CA LEU A 312 -16.19 15.25 -23.94
C LEU A 312 -14.75 15.20 -24.44
N ILE A 313 -13.87 15.95 -23.82
CA ILE A 313 -12.44 15.98 -24.09
C ILE A 313 -11.71 15.44 -22.85
N PRO A 314 -10.75 14.52 -22.98
CA PRO A 314 -9.92 14.11 -21.86
C PRO A 314 -9.25 15.30 -21.18
N SER A 315 -9.34 15.38 -19.85
CA SER A 315 -8.83 16.51 -19.07
C SER A 315 -8.03 16.05 -17.85
N ASN A 316 -7.11 16.88 -17.41
CA ASN A 316 -6.44 16.82 -16.11
C ASN A 316 -6.59 18.15 -15.33
N ASP A 317 -7.41 19.05 -15.86
CA ASP A 317 -7.79 20.28 -15.17
C ASP A 317 -8.69 19.95 -13.98
N THR A 318 -8.27 20.38 -12.79
CA THR A 318 -9.01 20.12 -11.54
C THR A 318 -10.45 20.64 -11.60
N ARG A 319 -10.71 21.75 -12.29
CA ARG A 319 -12.05 22.36 -12.42
C ARG A 319 -12.98 21.44 -13.20
N ASP A 320 -12.52 20.85 -14.30
CA ASP A 320 -13.33 19.94 -15.13
C ASP A 320 -13.64 18.65 -14.38
N ILE A 321 -12.63 18.11 -13.66
CA ILE A 321 -12.77 16.89 -12.87
C ILE A 321 -13.72 17.12 -11.68
N ILE A 322 -13.64 18.27 -10.97
CA ILE A 322 -14.57 18.63 -9.90
C ILE A 322 -15.99 18.73 -10.46
N ASN A 323 -16.20 19.42 -11.58
CA ASN A 323 -17.52 19.56 -12.20
C ASN A 323 -18.11 18.19 -12.59
N ALA A 324 -17.32 17.32 -13.19
CA ALA A 324 -17.76 15.97 -13.52
C ALA A 324 -18.06 15.13 -12.26
N ALA A 325 -17.22 15.22 -11.22
CA ALA A 325 -17.42 14.52 -9.96
C ALA A 325 -18.68 14.99 -9.24
N THR A 326 -18.94 16.30 -9.18
CA THR A 326 -20.15 16.83 -8.56
C THR A 326 -21.42 16.46 -9.33
N ASN A 327 -21.36 16.38 -10.67
CA ASN A 327 -22.44 15.87 -11.49
C ASN A 327 -22.69 14.37 -11.26
N ALA A 328 -21.63 13.57 -11.10
CA ALA A 328 -21.76 12.16 -10.73
C ALA A 328 -22.35 12.00 -9.31
N LEU A 329 -21.93 12.85 -8.35
CA LEU A 329 -22.43 12.85 -6.98
C LEU A 329 -23.97 13.04 -6.94
N ARG A 330 -24.51 13.99 -7.70
CA ARG A 330 -25.97 14.25 -7.77
C ARG A 330 -26.78 13.01 -8.18
N ARG A 331 -26.18 12.10 -8.95
CA ARG A 331 -26.85 10.88 -9.44
C ARG A 331 -26.87 9.76 -8.41
N VAL A 332 -25.98 9.78 -7.42
CA VAL A 332 -25.81 8.69 -6.43
C VAL A 332 -26.18 9.12 -5.02
N TRP A 333 -26.39 10.40 -4.77
CA TRP A 333 -26.80 10.89 -3.47
C TRP A 333 -28.26 10.53 -3.20
N VAL A 334 -28.53 10.02 -2.01
CA VAL A 334 -29.87 9.78 -1.48
C VAL A 334 -29.91 10.30 -0.06
N ASP A 335 -30.89 11.16 0.23
CA ASP A 335 -31.09 11.71 1.57
C ASP A 335 -31.45 10.60 2.58
N GLY A 336 -31.22 10.85 3.85
CA GLY A 336 -31.59 9.94 4.95
C GLY A 336 -30.56 8.84 5.23
N HIS A 337 -29.53 8.67 4.37
CA HIS A 337 -28.44 7.73 4.63
C HIS A 337 -27.30 8.35 5.47
N ARG A 338 -26.64 7.51 6.27
CA ARG A 338 -25.47 7.87 7.08
C ARG A 338 -24.20 7.35 6.40
N TYR A 339 -23.66 8.13 5.48
CA TYR A 339 -22.51 7.71 4.68
C TYR A 339 -21.23 7.57 5.48
N MET A 340 -20.53 6.45 5.28
CA MET A 340 -19.28 6.14 5.94
C MET A 340 -18.07 6.39 5.05
N LYS A 341 -18.19 6.20 3.72
CA LYS A 341 -17.08 6.28 2.78
C LYS A 341 -17.54 6.87 1.45
N ALA A 342 -16.68 7.71 0.88
CA ALA A 342 -16.82 8.18 -0.49
C ALA A 342 -15.48 8.20 -1.21
N GLY A 343 -15.54 8.31 -2.55
CA GLY A 343 -14.33 8.47 -3.35
C GLY A 343 -14.60 8.87 -4.79
N VAL A 344 -13.54 9.37 -5.40
CA VAL A 344 -13.45 9.71 -6.82
C VAL A 344 -12.51 8.72 -7.49
N ILE A 345 -12.91 8.23 -8.66
CA ILE A 345 -12.16 7.30 -9.48
C ILE A 345 -11.96 7.94 -10.86
N LEU A 346 -10.73 8.02 -11.32
CA LEU A 346 -10.36 8.47 -12.66
C LEU A 346 -9.91 7.25 -13.47
N THR A 347 -10.43 7.12 -14.69
CA THR A 347 -10.11 6.01 -15.60
C THR A 347 -10.08 6.48 -17.06
N ASP A 348 -9.71 5.56 -17.96
CA ASP A 348 -9.54 5.80 -19.39
C ASP A 348 -8.52 6.92 -19.64
N PHE A 349 -7.25 6.58 -19.41
CA PHE A 349 -6.15 7.53 -19.42
C PHE A 349 -5.52 7.67 -20.78
N PHE A 350 -5.10 8.90 -21.10
CA PHE A 350 -4.42 9.29 -22.31
C PHE A 350 -3.12 10.01 -21.99
N SER A 351 -2.09 9.74 -22.77
CA SER A 351 -0.85 10.49 -22.73
C SER A 351 -1.01 11.87 -23.37
N ASN A 352 -0.12 12.80 -23.02
CA ASN A 352 -0.12 14.13 -23.63
C ASN A 352 0.05 14.02 -25.17
N GLY A 353 -0.79 14.74 -25.92
CA GLY A 353 -0.77 14.75 -27.39
C GLY A 353 -1.56 13.64 -28.10
N VAL A 354 -2.12 12.66 -27.36
CA VAL A 354 -2.91 11.54 -27.96
C VAL A 354 -4.42 11.76 -27.87
N ALA A 355 -4.87 12.81 -27.15
CA ALA A 355 -6.30 13.11 -27.06
C ALA A 355 -6.82 13.57 -28.44
N GLN A 356 -7.58 12.68 -29.11
CA GLN A 356 -8.27 13.04 -30.35
C GLN A 356 -9.37 14.07 -30.02
N LEU A 357 -9.16 15.29 -30.49
CA LEU A 357 -10.18 16.34 -30.43
C LEU A 357 -11.32 15.98 -31.38
N ASN A 358 -12.55 16.19 -30.97
CA ASN A 358 -13.71 16.02 -31.83
C ASN A 358 -13.73 17.19 -32.83
N LEU A 359 -13.86 16.89 -34.15
CA LEU A 359 -13.80 17.89 -35.21
C LEU A 359 -14.89 18.97 -35.10
N PHE A 360 -15.97 18.68 -34.34
CA PHE A 360 -17.14 19.55 -34.17
C PHE A 360 -17.27 20.15 -32.77
N ASP A 361 -16.21 20.05 -31.96
CA ASP A 361 -16.25 20.58 -30.58
C ASP A 361 -15.74 22.01 -30.54
N ASP A 362 -16.65 22.94 -30.24
CA ASP A 362 -16.32 24.34 -29.89
C ASP A 362 -15.62 24.45 -28.50
N ASN A 363 -15.54 23.35 -27.75
CA ASN A 363 -14.94 23.30 -26.43
C ASN A 363 -13.43 23.03 -26.52
N THR A 364 -12.67 24.03 -26.88
CA THR A 364 -11.22 23.99 -26.77
C THR A 364 -10.79 23.93 -25.28
N GLN A 365 -9.66 23.29 -25.00
CA GLN A 365 -9.06 23.36 -23.66
C GLN A 365 -8.93 24.84 -23.24
N ARG A 366 -9.28 25.13 -21.98
CA ARG A 366 -9.19 26.50 -21.47
C ARG A 366 -7.78 27.05 -21.66
N ARG A 367 -7.68 28.22 -22.25
CA ARG A 367 -6.40 28.91 -22.46
C ARG A 367 -5.62 28.99 -21.14
N ASN A 368 -4.33 28.66 -21.15
CA ASN A 368 -3.42 28.64 -20.00
C ASN A 368 -3.80 27.66 -18.86
N SER A 369 -4.69 26.69 -19.09
CA SER A 369 -5.09 25.70 -18.08
C SER A 369 -3.90 24.93 -17.53
N ALA A 370 -3.03 24.43 -18.39
CA ALA A 370 -1.84 23.65 -17.99
C ALA A 370 -0.90 24.48 -17.09
N ALA A 371 -0.60 25.73 -17.48
CA ALA A 371 0.26 26.62 -16.70
C ALA A 371 -0.33 26.96 -15.32
N LEU A 372 -1.66 27.18 -15.25
CA LEU A 372 -2.36 27.42 -14.00
C LEU A 372 -2.27 26.20 -13.07
N MET A 373 -2.58 24.98 -13.57
CA MET A 373 -2.52 23.75 -12.77
C MET A 373 -1.10 23.45 -12.29
N GLU A 374 -0.10 23.65 -13.14
CA GLU A 374 1.31 23.50 -12.75
C GLU A 374 1.72 24.48 -11.66
N THR A 375 1.28 25.73 -11.74
CA THR A 375 1.55 26.76 -10.74
C THR A 375 0.93 26.39 -9.39
N ILE A 376 -0.33 25.95 -9.37
CA ILE A 376 -1.02 25.49 -8.16
C ILE A 376 -0.27 24.30 -7.55
N ASP A 377 0.10 23.29 -8.36
CA ASP A 377 0.82 22.12 -7.90
C ASP A 377 2.20 22.50 -7.30
N LYS A 378 2.94 23.41 -7.94
CA LYS A 378 4.22 23.92 -7.43
C LYS A 378 4.07 24.64 -6.09
N LEU A 379 3.09 25.53 -5.97
CA LEU A 379 2.81 26.25 -4.74
C LEU A 379 2.43 25.29 -3.60
N ASN A 380 1.56 24.33 -3.86
CA ASN A 380 1.14 23.32 -2.87
C ASN A 380 2.27 22.38 -2.43
N LYS A 381 3.25 22.12 -3.30
CA LYS A 381 4.44 21.32 -2.97
C LYS A 381 5.54 22.12 -2.26
N SER A 382 5.57 23.43 -2.39
CA SER A 382 6.63 24.28 -1.83
C SER A 382 6.64 24.39 -0.30
N GLY A 383 5.55 24.00 0.37
CA GLY A 383 5.38 24.15 1.82
C GLY A 383 5.12 25.58 2.31
N LYS A 384 5.19 26.59 1.42
CA LYS A 384 5.05 28.03 1.76
C LYS A 384 3.60 28.49 1.92
N GLY A 385 2.64 27.70 1.45
CA GLY A 385 1.23 27.97 1.51
C GLY A 385 0.44 26.88 0.81
N LYS A 386 -0.88 26.92 0.91
CA LYS A 386 -1.76 25.94 0.28
C LYS A 386 -2.90 26.67 -0.43
N ILE A 387 -3.06 26.37 -1.72
CA ILE A 387 -4.19 26.83 -2.54
C ILE A 387 -5.11 25.65 -2.78
N TRP A 388 -6.40 25.85 -2.58
CA TRP A 388 -7.43 24.83 -2.86
C TRP A 388 -8.65 25.46 -3.53
N PHE A 389 -9.46 24.62 -4.15
CA PHE A 389 -10.69 25.06 -4.81
C PHE A 389 -11.81 25.26 -3.78
N ALA A 390 -12.53 26.37 -3.87
CA ALA A 390 -13.54 26.77 -2.90
C ALA A 390 -14.64 25.71 -2.62
N GLY A 391 -14.91 24.83 -3.58
CA GLY A 391 -15.86 23.73 -3.40
C GLY A 391 -15.51 22.74 -2.27
N GLN A 392 -14.27 22.76 -1.73
CA GLN A 392 -13.90 21.94 -0.57
C GLN A 392 -14.36 22.51 0.78
N GLY A 393 -14.87 23.76 0.82
CA GLY A 393 -15.16 24.47 2.07
C GLY A 393 -13.90 24.78 2.87
N VAL A 394 -14.10 25.42 4.01
CA VAL A 394 -13.03 25.80 4.94
C VAL A 394 -12.96 24.80 6.10
N GLU A 395 -14.09 24.47 6.70
CA GLU A 395 -14.21 23.52 7.80
C GLU A 395 -14.48 22.12 7.28
N LYS A 396 -13.54 21.19 7.56
CA LYS A 396 -13.63 19.80 7.12
C LYS A 396 -14.07 18.90 8.28
N THR A 397 -15.30 19.05 8.73
CA THR A 397 -15.88 18.25 9.84
C THR A 397 -15.87 16.75 9.55
N TRP A 398 -15.93 16.37 8.27
CA TRP A 398 -15.84 15.01 7.76
C TRP A 398 -14.41 14.44 7.71
N ALA A 399 -13.39 15.24 8.03
CA ALA A 399 -12.01 14.82 7.90
C ALA A 399 -11.71 13.56 8.73
N MET A 400 -10.72 12.83 8.26
CA MET A 400 -10.24 11.61 8.90
C MET A 400 -9.65 11.91 10.27
N LYS A 401 -10.04 11.13 11.29
CA LYS A 401 -9.47 11.20 12.63
C LYS A 401 -8.09 10.57 12.69
N ARG A 402 -7.18 11.18 13.42
CA ARG A 402 -5.83 10.70 13.77
C ARG A 402 -5.46 11.30 15.12
N GLU A 403 -6.00 10.75 16.19
CA GLU A 403 -5.90 11.34 17.54
C GLU A 403 -4.58 10.99 18.25
N MET A 404 -3.88 9.94 17.76
CA MET A 404 -2.62 9.44 18.31
C MET A 404 -1.47 9.55 17.30
N LEU A 405 -1.46 10.63 16.49
CA LEU A 405 -0.42 10.86 15.50
C LEU A 405 0.91 11.20 16.19
N SER A 406 1.98 10.53 15.77
CA SER A 406 3.34 10.85 16.19
C SER A 406 3.80 12.20 15.62
N PRO A 407 4.81 12.85 16.23
CA PRO A 407 5.44 14.05 15.67
C PRO A 407 6.01 13.83 14.27
N SER A 408 6.22 14.94 13.54
CA SER A 408 6.78 14.90 12.18
C SER A 408 8.31 14.89 12.21
N TYR A 409 8.89 13.85 12.81
CA TYR A 409 10.31 13.72 13.13
C TYR A 409 11.27 14.00 11.96
N THR A 410 10.86 13.71 10.72
CA THR A 410 11.74 13.81 9.54
C THR A 410 11.40 15.00 8.64
N THR A 411 10.28 15.70 8.90
CA THR A 411 9.78 16.79 8.03
C THR A 411 9.58 18.11 8.75
N ARG A 412 9.68 18.14 10.09
CA ARG A 412 9.54 19.35 10.88
C ARG A 412 10.65 19.42 11.95
N TYR A 413 11.53 20.41 11.83
CA TYR A 413 12.69 20.55 12.71
C TYR A 413 12.32 20.72 14.21
N SER A 414 11.22 21.42 14.51
CA SER A 414 10.71 21.59 15.88
C SER A 414 10.21 20.30 16.55
N ASP A 415 9.96 19.27 15.76
CA ASP A 415 9.42 17.98 16.24
C ASP A 415 10.53 16.93 16.46
N LEU A 416 11.80 17.31 16.26
CA LEU A 416 12.93 16.42 16.54
C LEU A 416 13.01 16.08 18.02
N PRO A 417 13.34 14.82 18.38
CA PRO A 417 13.57 14.47 19.77
C PRO A 417 14.72 15.28 20.37
N VAL A 418 14.49 15.84 21.54
CA VAL A 418 15.52 16.57 22.28
C VAL A 418 16.20 15.60 23.23
N ALA A 419 17.53 15.43 23.10
CA ALA A 419 18.32 14.70 24.05
C ALA A 419 18.32 15.47 25.38
N LYS A 420 17.96 14.77 26.46
CA LYS A 420 17.99 15.30 27.83
C LYS A 420 19.16 14.75 28.59
#